data_ef7502be46802d43b7b6dc41638b0327
#
_entry.id   ef7502be46802d43b7b6dc41638b0327
#
_cell.length_a   1.000
_cell.length_b   1.000
_cell.length_c   1.000
_cell.angle_alpha   90.00
_cell.angle_beta   90.00
_cell.angle_gamma   90.00
#
_symmetry.space_group_name_H-M   'P 1'
#
loop_
_entity.id
_entity.type
_entity.pdbx_description
1 polymer ?
#
loop_
_entity_poly.entity_id
_entity_poly.type
_entity_poly.pdbx_seq_one_letter_code
_entity_poly.pdbx_strand_id
1 'polypeptide(L)'
;MQRTSRQLMGKFLSYYKGQAGLFVADIACSLAVAGIDLAFPQILRTCTRGIFGEGADAIMGALVYLAAGLVLMYLVRFGCRYFVCFWGHVMGARMESRMREDLFDAYERMSFSFFDRNKSGDLMSRLVSDLFDIAETAHHGPEFLIIGVVEIVGSFVILGSINATLTLVLAVICAALIAYNAWANLRMKAVFAENRIKISGVNSRLEDSLAGSRVVKSFAAEDLERRKFRDSNDAYLDSKTRMYRAMGQYQAAISAMMGGLNTVILVMGGWLIAKGQMEAADLATYALYISMFTTPITNILTFTETCQKAIAGFRRFCDVLDTRPDIEDKPGAPDLAVSEGAICYQDVRFAYAGGEGDVIRGLDLDIRSGETIALVGPSGGGKSTTCSLLPRFYDVREGSITIDGQDVRDVTQKSLRQSIGLVQQDVYLFDGTIAENIAYGRPDASAQEIRDAARRANIADFIEGLPDGYETRVGERGARLSGGQKQRIAIARVFLKNPPILIFDEATSALDNESERAVQASLSELAQGRTTLVIAHRLSTIKNADEIVTMEDGQVSERGTHEELLAKNGTYARYYRMQFAEGKTEAR
;
A
#
# COMPACT_ATOMS: atom_id res chain seq x y z
N MET A 1 0.85 12.09 17.28
CA MET A 1 -0.31 12.90 17.73
C MET A 1 -1.41 12.77 16.67
N GLN A 2 -2.55 12.17 16.97
CA GLN A 2 -3.62 12.03 15.95
C GLN A 2 -4.18 13.40 15.57
N ARG A 3 -4.26 13.67 14.28
CA ARG A 3 -4.84 14.92 13.75
C ARG A 3 -6.30 15.04 14.16
N THR A 4 -6.74 16.24 14.55
CA THR A 4 -8.15 16.53 14.76
C THR A 4 -8.91 16.48 13.40
N SER A 5 -10.23 16.24 13.45
CA SER A 5 -11.06 16.21 12.23
C SER A 5 -10.92 17.49 11.39
N ARG A 6 -10.71 18.66 12.03
CA ARG A 6 -10.47 19.93 11.34
C ARG A 6 -9.12 19.97 10.60
N GLN A 7 -8.07 19.40 11.18
CA GLN A 7 -6.75 19.30 10.55
C GLN A 7 -6.74 18.30 9.40
N LEU A 8 -7.45 17.18 9.55
CA LEU A 8 -7.64 16.21 8.45
C LEU A 8 -8.36 16.87 7.27
N MET A 9 -9.46 17.59 7.52
CA MET A 9 -10.19 18.31 6.48
C MET A 9 -9.31 19.39 5.82
N GLY A 10 -8.52 20.13 6.61
CA GLY A 10 -7.59 21.13 6.06
C GLY A 10 -6.53 20.51 5.13
N LYS A 11 -5.94 19.36 5.52
CA LYS A 11 -4.97 18.63 4.67
C LYS A 11 -5.66 18.08 3.43
N PHE A 12 -6.85 17.50 3.54
CA PHE A 12 -7.63 17.00 2.40
C PHE A 12 -7.91 18.12 1.39
N LEU A 13 -8.43 19.26 1.86
CA LEU A 13 -8.71 20.42 1.00
C LEU A 13 -7.44 21.00 0.34
N SER A 14 -6.26 20.77 0.92
CA SER A 14 -5.01 21.23 0.28
C SER A 14 -4.71 20.54 -1.05
N TYR A 15 -5.21 19.33 -1.29
CA TYR A 15 -5.06 18.62 -2.55
C TYR A 15 -5.91 19.19 -3.69
N TYR A 16 -6.98 19.98 -3.36
CA TYR A 16 -7.76 20.70 -4.38
C TYR A 16 -7.07 21.98 -4.88
N LYS A 17 -6.04 22.52 -4.20
CA LYS A 17 -5.44 23.81 -4.57
C LYS A 17 -5.03 23.91 -6.04
N GLY A 18 -4.46 22.84 -6.61
CA GLY A 18 -4.06 22.80 -8.01
C GLY A 18 -5.21 22.52 -9.01
N GLN A 19 -6.41 22.19 -8.49
CA GLN A 19 -7.56 21.74 -9.28
C GLN A 19 -8.82 22.58 -9.01
N ALA A 20 -8.69 23.70 -8.29
CA ALA A 20 -9.84 24.52 -7.86
C ALA A 20 -10.72 24.99 -9.02
N GLY A 21 -10.14 25.32 -10.17
CA GLY A 21 -10.89 25.71 -11.37
C GLY A 21 -11.74 24.57 -11.92
N LEU A 22 -11.20 23.36 -11.97
CA LEU A 22 -11.95 22.16 -12.39
C LEU A 22 -13.06 21.84 -11.39
N PHE A 23 -12.78 21.92 -10.11
CA PHE A 23 -13.77 21.69 -9.05
C PHE A 23 -14.94 22.66 -9.14
N VAL A 24 -14.70 23.96 -9.31
CA VAL A 24 -15.77 24.96 -9.46
C VAL A 24 -16.58 24.72 -10.73
N ALA A 25 -15.93 24.37 -11.84
CA ALA A 25 -16.63 24.05 -13.10
C ALA A 25 -17.47 22.77 -12.96
N ASP A 26 -16.97 21.75 -12.25
CA ASP A 26 -17.68 20.50 -11.96
C ASP A 26 -18.95 20.76 -11.15
N ILE A 27 -18.86 21.56 -10.09
CA ILE A 27 -20.01 22.00 -9.28
C ILE A 27 -21.01 22.80 -10.12
N ALA A 28 -20.54 23.71 -10.97
CA ALA A 28 -21.42 24.51 -11.84
C ALA A 28 -22.16 23.63 -12.86
N CYS A 29 -21.46 22.66 -13.48
CA CYS A 29 -22.07 21.70 -14.39
C CYS A 29 -23.06 20.79 -13.66
N SER A 30 -22.76 20.33 -12.45
CA SER A 30 -23.65 19.53 -11.62
C SER A 30 -24.93 20.29 -11.26
N LEU A 31 -24.83 21.56 -10.90
CA LEU A 31 -25.98 22.43 -10.65
C LEU A 31 -26.81 22.65 -11.91
N ALA A 32 -26.17 22.82 -13.08
CA ALA A 32 -26.87 22.97 -14.36
C ALA A 32 -27.65 21.67 -14.71
N VAL A 33 -27.05 20.50 -14.51
CA VAL A 33 -27.72 19.19 -14.71
C VAL A 33 -28.96 19.10 -13.80
N ALA A 34 -28.79 19.33 -12.50
CA ALA A 34 -29.92 19.28 -11.53
C ALA A 34 -31.02 20.30 -11.88
N GLY A 35 -30.66 21.51 -12.30
CA GLY A 35 -31.59 22.53 -12.75
C GLY A 35 -32.39 22.13 -14.00
N ILE A 36 -31.73 21.48 -14.97
CA ILE A 36 -32.38 20.97 -16.19
C ILE A 36 -33.33 19.81 -15.83
N ASP A 37 -32.91 18.92 -14.95
CA ASP A 37 -33.74 17.77 -14.52
C ASP A 37 -34.98 18.26 -13.76
N LEU A 38 -34.86 19.31 -12.92
CA LEU A 38 -36.01 19.97 -12.29
C LEU A 38 -36.91 20.74 -13.26
N ALA A 39 -36.38 21.32 -14.34
CA ALA A 39 -37.13 22.10 -15.29
C ALA A 39 -38.04 21.26 -16.20
N PHE A 40 -37.59 20.05 -16.56
CA PHE A 40 -38.30 19.20 -17.54
C PHE A 40 -39.77 18.89 -17.15
N PRO A 41 -40.08 18.43 -15.91
CA PRO A 41 -41.46 18.19 -15.50
C PRO A 41 -42.33 19.46 -15.51
N GLN A 42 -41.73 20.65 -15.24
CA GLN A 42 -42.44 21.92 -15.32
C GLN A 42 -42.77 22.34 -16.78
N ILE A 43 -41.83 22.10 -17.69
CA ILE A 43 -42.08 22.31 -19.13
C ILE A 43 -43.24 21.44 -19.60
N LEU A 44 -43.22 20.15 -19.24
CA LEU A 44 -44.29 19.22 -19.57
C LEU A 44 -45.65 19.69 -19.00
N ARG A 45 -45.67 20.12 -17.73
CA ARG A 45 -46.85 20.66 -17.07
C ARG A 45 -47.40 21.89 -17.81
N THR A 46 -46.54 22.83 -18.16
CA THR A 46 -46.92 24.07 -18.86
C THR A 46 -47.47 23.76 -20.26
N CYS A 47 -46.82 22.86 -20.99
CA CYS A 47 -47.31 22.41 -22.29
C CYS A 47 -48.69 21.71 -22.20
N THR A 48 -48.87 20.85 -21.21
CA THR A 48 -50.14 20.08 -21.05
C THR A 48 -51.29 21.00 -20.61
N ARG A 49 -51.05 22.01 -19.76
CA ARG A 49 -52.07 22.94 -19.29
C ARG A 49 -52.43 24.02 -20.32
N GLY A 50 -51.42 24.57 -21.01
CA GLY A 50 -51.60 25.64 -21.98
C GLY A 50 -51.72 25.12 -23.39
N ILE A 51 -50.60 24.78 -24.01
CA ILE A 51 -50.47 24.55 -25.45
C ILE A 51 -51.37 23.40 -25.95
N PHE A 52 -51.44 22.29 -25.24
CA PHE A 52 -52.20 21.11 -25.67
C PHE A 52 -53.71 21.23 -25.42
N GLY A 53 -54.13 22.29 -24.69
CA GLY A 53 -55.55 22.66 -24.53
C GLY A 53 -56.12 23.57 -25.64
N GLU A 54 -55.24 24.21 -26.44
CA GLU A 54 -55.58 25.20 -27.44
C GLU A 54 -55.66 24.56 -28.82
N GLY A 55 -56.43 24.07 -29.43
CA GLY A 55 -56.64 23.53 -30.78
C GLY A 55 -55.40 23.11 -31.59
N ALA A 56 -55.56 22.32 -32.62
CA ALA A 56 -54.46 21.70 -33.37
C ALA A 56 -53.47 22.69 -34.00
N ASP A 57 -53.91 23.83 -34.44
CA ASP A 57 -53.04 24.86 -35.10
C ASP A 57 -52.08 25.49 -34.10
N ALA A 58 -52.50 25.77 -32.86
CA ALA A 58 -51.67 26.29 -31.81
C ALA A 58 -50.62 25.26 -31.37
N ILE A 59 -51.01 23.99 -31.26
CA ILE A 59 -50.11 22.87 -30.97
C ILE A 59 -49.02 22.77 -32.04
N MET A 60 -49.40 22.74 -33.33
CA MET A 60 -48.46 22.60 -34.44
C MET A 60 -47.49 23.77 -34.52
N GLY A 61 -47.96 25.00 -34.24
CA GLY A 61 -47.10 26.21 -34.21
C GLY A 61 -46.09 26.18 -33.08
N ALA A 62 -46.41 25.61 -31.91
CA ALA A 62 -45.53 25.57 -30.76
C ALA A 62 -44.54 24.38 -30.80
N LEU A 63 -44.85 23.27 -31.49
CA LEU A 63 -44.08 22.03 -31.50
C LEU A 63 -42.61 22.24 -31.93
N VAL A 64 -42.36 23.07 -32.97
CA VAL A 64 -41.00 23.30 -33.49
C VAL A 64 -40.15 24.05 -32.46
N TYR A 65 -40.72 25.05 -31.80
CA TYR A 65 -40.00 25.82 -30.78
C TYR A 65 -39.78 24.98 -29.52
N LEU A 66 -40.76 24.19 -29.12
CA LEU A 66 -40.65 23.27 -28.01
C LEU A 66 -39.57 22.21 -28.27
N ALA A 67 -39.60 21.60 -29.46
CA ALA A 67 -38.58 20.60 -29.84
C ALA A 67 -37.18 21.22 -29.88
N ALA A 68 -37.01 22.39 -30.48
CA ALA A 68 -35.73 23.07 -30.52
C ALA A 68 -35.23 23.44 -29.12
N GLY A 69 -36.10 23.92 -28.22
CA GLY A 69 -35.76 24.25 -26.84
C GLY A 69 -35.36 23.02 -26.03
N LEU A 70 -36.10 21.92 -26.15
CA LEU A 70 -35.77 20.66 -25.47
C LEU A 70 -34.47 20.03 -26.00
N VAL A 71 -34.25 20.06 -27.33
CA VAL A 71 -32.97 19.59 -27.91
C VAL A 71 -31.80 20.40 -27.37
N LEU A 72 -31.92 21.76 -27.38
CA LEU A 72 -30.88 22.62 -26.84
C LEU A 72 -30.60 22.32 -25.35
N MET A 73 -31.68 22.18 -24.56
CA MET A 73 -31.58 21.86 -23.13
C MET A 73 -30.85 20.53 -22.89
N TYR A 74 -31.17 19.47 -23.66
CA TYR A 74 -30.49 18.17 -23.54
C TYR A 74 -29.06 18.19 -24.10
N LEU A 75 -28.75 19.01 -25.10
CA LEU A 75 -27.37 19.25 -25.55
C LEU A 75 -26.52 19.89 -24.45
N VAL A 76 -27.06 20.91 -23.78
CA VAL A 76 -26.39 21.52 -22.62
C VAL A 76 -26.19 20.48 -21.49
N ARG A 77 -27.25 19.73 -21.18
CA ARG A 77 -27.19 18.64 -20.20
C ARG A 77 -26.11 17.60 -20.55
N PHE A 78 -26.05 17.21 -21.81
CA PHE A 78 -25.02 16.27 -22.30
C PHE A 78 -23.62 16.84 -22.11
N GLY A 79 -23.39 18.09 -22.50
CA GLY A 79 -22.08 18.75 -22.32
C GLY A 79 -21.66 18.85 -20.86
N CYS A 80 -22.58 19.27 -19.97
CA CYS A 80 -22.33 19.33 -18.53
C CYS A 80 -22.09 17.93 -17.94
N ARG A 81 -22.89 16.93 -18.33
CA ARG A 81 -22.70 15.54 -17.83
C ARG A 81 -21.39 14.94 -18.31
N TYR A 82 -21.01 15.19 -19.58
CA TYR A 82 -19.71 14.81 -20.09
C TYR A 82 -18.57 15.46 -19.31
N PHE A 83 -18.69 16.76 -19.01
CA PHE A 83 -17.69 17.49 -18.22
C PHE A 83 -17.51 16.87 -16.83
N VAL A 84 -18.60 16.65 -16.10
CA VAL A 84 -18.60 16.04 -14.76
C VAL A 84 -17.97 14.64 -14.82
N CYS A 85 -18.42 13.79 -15.75
CA CYS A 85 -17.92 12.42 -15.85
C CYS A 85 -16.44 12.37 -16.28
N PHE A 86 -15.96 13.24 -17.15
CA PHE A 86 -14.59 13.19 -17.63
C PHE A 86 -13.64 14.00 -16.73
N TRP A 87 -13.89 15.31 -16.61
CA TRP A 87 -12.97 16.19 -15.89
C TRP A 87 -13.02 16.01 -14.37
N GLY A 88 -14.14 15.60 -13.81
CA GLY A 88 -14.26 15.24 -12.42
C GLY A 88 -13.37 14.05 -12.08
N HIS A 89 -13.42 12.96 -12.87
CA HIS A 89 -12.54 11.79 -12.67
C HIS A 89 -11.07 12.14 -12.92
N VAL A 90 -10.75 12.98 -13.92
CA VAL A 90 -9.38 13.48 -14.14
C VAL A 90 -8.87 14.28 -12.94
N MET A 91 -9.72 15.09 -12.32
CA MET A 91 -9.39 15.80 -11.08
C MET A 91 -9.07 14.81 -9.95
N GLY A 92 -9.92 13.80 -9.73
CA GLY A 92 -9.70 12.74 -8.74
C GLY A 92 -8.38 12.00 -8.99
N ALA A 93 -8.12 11.58 -10.23
CA ALA A 93 -6.88 10.88 -10.61
C ALA A 93 -5.61 11.74 -10.36
N ARG A 94 -5.67 13.04 -10.62
CA ARG A 94 -4.55 13.96 -10.33
C ARG A 94 -4.32 14.14 -8.83
N MET A 95 -5.38 14.15 -8.03
CA MET A 95 -5.27 14.17 -6.56
C MET A 95 -4.66 12.86 -6.04
N GLU A 96 -5.12 11.73 -6.57
CA GLU A 96 -4.59 10.40 -6.25
C GLU A 96 -3.10 10.29 -6.57
N SER A 97 -2.67 10.74 -7.76
CA SER A 97 -1.27 10.73 -8.16
C SER A 97 -0.39 11.53 -7.20
N ARG A 98 -0.81 12.76 -6.85
CA ARG A 98 -0.10 13.57 -5.85
C ARG A 98 0.00 12.92 -4.48
N MET A 99 -1.12 12.36 -4.01
CA MET A 99 -1.13 11.66 -2.72
C MET A 99 -0.23 10.44 -2.74
N ARG A 100 -0.16 9.73 -3.88
CA ARG A 100 0.73 8.58 -4.07
C ARG A 100 2.20 9.00 -4.04
N GLU A 101 2.55 10.10 -4.69
CA GLU A 101 3.89 10.69 -4.64
C GLU A 101 4.27 11.08 -3.20
N ASP A 102 3.42 11.85 -2.49
CA ASP A 102 3.65 12.25 -1.10
C ASP A 102 3.85 11.02 -0.18
N LEU A 103 3.07 9.95 -0.39
CA LEU A 103 3.14 8.74 0.42
C LEU A 103 4.39 7.91 0.11
N PHE A 104 4.76 7.80 -1.16
CA PHE A 104 5.97 7.11 -1.59
C PHE A 104 7.22 7.83 -1.07
N ASP A 105 7.26 9.16 -1.19
CA ASP A 105 8.35 9.97 -0.62
C ASP A 105 8.45 9.83 0.91
N ALA A 106 7.30 9.67 1.57
CA ALA A 106 7.28 9.39 3.01
C ALA A 106 7.89 8.01 3.31
N TYR A 107 7.55 6.97 2.54
CA TYR A 107 8.13 5.62 2.72
C TYR A 107 9.64 5.61 2.48
N GLU A 108 10.13 6.28 1.44
CA GLU A 108 11.58 6.35 1.15
C GLU A 108 12.40 7.01 2.28
N ARG A 109 11.75 7.83 3.10
CA ARG A 109 12.39 8.47 4.27
C ARG A 109 12.34 7.64 5.54
N MET A 110 11.54 6.56 5.58
CA MET A 110 11.38 5.75 6.80
C MET A 110 12.62 4.91 7.10
N SER A 111 12.88 4.70 8.39
CA SER A 111 13.92 3.80 8.89
C SER A 111 13.52 2.33 8.78
N PHE A 112 14.48 1.42 8.88
CA PHE A 112 14.23 -0.03 8.83
C PHE A 112 13.21 -0.49 9.87
N SER A 113 13.22 0.09 11.07
CA SER A 113 12.26 -0.20 12.14
C SER A 113 10.80 0.01 11.75
N PHE A 114 10.52 0.92 10.81
CA PHE A 114 9.18 1.12 10.27
C PHE A 114 8.75 -0.08 9.41
N PHE A 115 9.64 -0.57 8.54
CA PHE A 115 9.35 -1.72 7.67
C PHE A 115 9.28 -3.03 8.45
N ASP A 116 10.04 -3.19 9.52
CA ASP A 116 9.96 -4.35 10.41
C ASP A 116 8.60 -4.45 11.11
N ARG A 117 7.99 -3.30 11.44
CA ARG A 117 6.68 -3.22 12.11
C ARG A 117 5.48 -3.27 11.16
N ASN A 118 5.68 -3.03 9.87
CA ASN A 118 4.60 -2.93 8.90
C ASN A 118 4.78 -3.97 7.78
N LYS A 119 3.73 -4.71 7.48
CA LYS A 119 3.75 -5.67 6.37
C LYS A 119 3.72 -4.95 5.02
N SER A 120 4.53 -5.38 4.07
CA SER A 120 4.58 -4.79 2.72
C SER A 120 3.21 -4.77 2.03
N GLY A 121 2.38 -5.81 2.24
CA GLY A 121 1.02 -5.85 1.69
C GLY A 121 0.10 -4.75 2.23
N ASP A 122 0.22 -4.40 3.51
CA ASP A 122 -0.55 -3.31 4.11
C ASP A 122 -0.10 -1.94 3.57
N LEU A 123 1.21 -1.75 3.36
CA LEU A 123 1.77 -0.54 2.77
C LEU A 123 1.32 -0.38 1.30
N MET A 124 1.34 -1.47 0.53
CA MET A 124 0.82 -1.50 -0.85
C MET A 124 -0.68 -1.17 -0.90
N SER A 125 -1.49 -1.73 0.02
CA SER A 125 -2.93 -1.43 0.09
C SER A 125 -3.20 0.06 0.34
N ARG A 126 -2.36 0.73 1.13
CA ARG A 126 -2.47 2.18 1.35
C ARG A 126 -2.15 2.99 0.09
N LEU A 127 -1.13 2.57 -0.69
CA LEU A 127 -0.74 3.24 -1.95
C LEU A 127 -1.75 3.04 -3.10
N VAL A 128 -2.53 1.98 -3.07
CA VAL A 128 -3.44 1.62 -4.16
C VAL A 128 -4.90 1.78 -3.74
N SER A 129 -5.37 0.95 -2.81
CA SER A 129 -6.81 0.87 -2.50
C SER A 129 -7.31 2.07 -1.69
N ASP A 130 -6.55 2.49 -0.65
CA ASP A 130 -6.97 3.62 0.17
C ASP A 130 -7.00 4.93 -0.62
N LEU A 131 -5.99 5.16 -1.47
CA LEU A 131 -5.93 6.38 -2.30
C LEU A 131 -7.03 6.41 -3.35
N PHE A 132 -7.36 5.27 -3.95
CA PHE A 132 -8.48 5.15 -4.87
C PHE A 132 -9.81 5.51 -4.19
N ASP A 133 -10.11 4.92 -3.02
CA ASP A 133 -11.34 5.21 -2.27
C ASP A 133 -11.42 6.71 -1.88
N ILE A 134 -10.29 7.32 -1.54
CA ILE A 134 -10.21 8.76 -1.21
C ILE A 134 -10.50 9.61 -2.45
N ALA A 135 -9.88 9.30 -3.60
CA ALA A 135 -10.05 10.05 -4.84
C ALA A 135 -11.48 9.96 -5.39
N GLU A 136 -12.07 8.77 -5.36
CA GLU A 136 -13.48 8.56 -5.73
C GLU A 136 -14.42 9.37 -4.84
N THR A 137 -14.16 9.38 -3.52
CA THR A 137 -14.96 10.17 -2.58
C THR A 137 -14.78 11.68 -2.79
N ALA A 138 -13.56 12.11 -3.12
CA ALA A 138 -13.26 13.51 -3.38
C ALA A 138 -14.02 14.05 -4.60
N HIS A 139 -14.19 13.24 -5.64
CA HIS A 139 -14.92 13.62 -6.84
C HIS A 139 -16.44 13.45 -6.68
N HIS A 140 -16.88 12.23 -6.38
CA HIS A 140 -18.32 11.93 -6.33
C HIS A 140 -19.04 12.53 -5.11
N GLY A 141 -18.32 12.80 -4.01
CA GLY A 141 -18.93 13.29 -2.79
C GLY A 141 -19.68 14.61 -2.97
N PRO A 142 -19.00 15.67 -3.43
CA PRO A 142 -19.62 16.95 -3.71
C PRO A 142 -20.72 16.86 -4.78
N GLU A 143 -20.49 16.08 -5.86
CA GLU A 143 -21.47 15.86 -6.93
C GLU A 143 -22.78 15.27 -6.37
N PHE A 144 -22.73 14.13 -5.70
CA PHE A 144 -23.92 13.46 -5.18
C PHE A 144 -24.66 14.27 -4.13
N LEU A 145 -23.94 14.96 -3.26
CA LEU A 145 -24.56 15.82 -2.26
C LEU A 145 -25.26 17.02 -2.91
N ILE A 146 -24.62 17.70 -3.85
CA ILE A 146 -25.17 18.90 -4.49
C ILE A 146 -26.35 18.53 -5.37
N ILE A 147 -26.20 17.58 -6.29
CA ILE A 147 -27.29 17.15 -7.17
C ILE A 147 -28.45 16.63 -6.32
N GLY A 148 -28.19 15.72 -5.36
CA GLY A 148 -29.23 15.13 -4.55
C GLY A 148 -29.99 16.15 -3.68
N VAL A 149 -29.28 17.09 -3.05
CA VAL A 149 -29.93 18.16 -2.26
C VAL A 149 -30.75 19.09 -3.15
N VAL A 150 -30.21 19.55 -4.27
CA VAL A 150 -30.89 20.46 -5.21
C VAL A 150 -32.12 19.78 -5.80
N GLU A 151 -32.03 18.52 -6.25
CA GLU A 151 -33.16 17.79 -6.81
C GLU A 151 -34.25 17.53 -5.76
N ILE A 152 -33.92 17.10 -4.55
CA ILE A 152 -34.89 16.82 -3.49
C ILE A 152 -35.56 18.13 -3.05
N VAL A 153 -34.78 19.11 -2.63
CA VAL A 153 -35.33 20.39 -2.11
C VAL A 153 -36.09 21.13 -3.20
N GLY A 154 -35.51 21.24 -4.40
CA GLY A 154 -36.14 21.88 -5.56
C GLY A 154 -37.48 21.23 -5.94
N SER A 155 -37.51 19.90 -5.95
CA SER A 155 -38.77 19.17 -6.22
C SER A 155 -39.83 19.43 -5.16
N PHE A 156 -39.48 19.40 -3.86
CA PHE A 156 -40.45 19.71 -2.79
C PHE A 156 -40.96 21.17 -2.84
N VAL A 157 -40.10 22.12 -3.16
CA VAL A 157 -40.50 23.54 -3.34
C VAL A 157 -41.48 23.66 -4.51
N ILE A 158 -41.18 23.04 -5.65
CA ILE A 158 -42.02 23.07 -6.83
C ILE A 158 -43.36 22.35 -6.57
N LEU A 159 -43.35 21.14 -6.02
CA LEU A 159 -44.56 20.38 -5.70
C LEU A 159 -45.42 21.11 -4.66
N GLY A 160 -44.80 21.75 -3.67
CA GLY A 160 -45.49 22.59 -2.68
C GLY A 160 -46.23 23.77 -3.29
N SER A 161 -45.69 24.37 -4.36
CA SER A 161 -46.35 25.44 -5.11
C SER A 161 -47.54 24.94 -5.94
N ILE A 162 -47.61 23.63 -6.25
CA ILE A 162 -48.72 23.03 -6.98
C ILE A 162 -49.88 22.69 -6.04
N ASN A 163 -49.58 21.90 -5.00
CA ASN A 163 -50.57 21.51 -3.99
C ASN A 163 -49.86 21.19 -2.66
N ALA A 164 -50.00 22.08 -1.69
CA ALA A 164 -49.33 21.95 -0.39
C ALA A 164 -49.77 20.71 0.39
N THR A 165 -51.05 20.31 0.29
CA THR A 165 -51.61 19.16 1.03
C THR A 165 -51.02 17.85 0.56
N LEU A 166 -50.97 17.62 -0.76
CA LEU A 166 -50.39 16.41 -1.36
C LEU A 166 -48.88 16.36 -1.09
N THR A 167 -48.19 17.51 -1.20
CA THR A 167 -46.76 17.63 -0.91
C THR A 167 -46.43 17.32 0.55
N LEU A 168 -47.25 17.74 1.50
CA LEU A 168 -47.07 17.42 2.91
C LEU A 168 -47.19 15.91 3.16
N VAL A 169 -48.19 15.27 2.57
CA VAL A 169 -48.33 13.80 2.67
C VAL A 169 -47.13 13.09 2.07
N LEU A 170 -46.68 13.55 0.92
CA LEU A 170 -45.45 13.06 0.27
C LEU A 170 -44.22 13.22 1.20
N ALA A 171 -44.06 14.36 1.82
CA ALA A 171 -42.94 14.63 2.74
C ALA A 171 -42.94 13.68 3.95
N VAL A 172 -44.12 13.40 4.52
CA VAL A 172 -44.26 12.43 5.63
C VAL A 172 -43.85 11.03 5.19
N ILE A 173 -44.30 10.59 4.01
CA ILE A 173 -43.95 9.26 3.49
C ILE A 173 -42.44 9.19 3.17
N CYS A 174 -41.87 10.22 2.56
CA CYS A 174 -40.43 10.29 2.29
C CYS A 174 -39.61 10.28 3.61
N ALA A 175 -40.05 10.99 4.64
CA ALA A 175 -39.40 10.94 5.94
C ALA A 175 -39.45 9.54 6.57
N ALA A 176 -40.60 8.84 6.44
CA ALA A 176 -40.72 7.45 6.89
C ALA A 176 -39.82 6.50 6.07
N LEU A 177 -39.71 6.71 4.76
CA LEU A 177 -38.77 6.00 3.88
C LEU A 177 -37.31 6.19 4.30
N ILE A 178 -36.90 7.42 4.58
CA ILE A 178 -35.54 7.75 5.02
C ILE A 178 -35.26 7.11 6.39
N ALA A 179 -36.21 7.19 7.32
CA ALA A 179 -36.07 6.58 8.65
C ALA A 179 -35.96 5.06 8.57
N TYR A 180 -36.81 4.40 7.75
CA TYR A 180 -36.71 2.96 7.49
C TYR A 180 -35.35 2.59 6.87
N ASN A 181 -34.90 3.35 5.88
CA ASN A 181 -33.62 3.14 5.23
C ASN A 181 -32.45 3.23 6.24
N ALA A 182 -32.44 4.25 7.08
CA ALA A 182 -31.41 4.43 8.10
C ALA A 182 -31.40 3.25 9.10
N TRP A 183 -32.59 2.84 9.57
CA TRP A 183 -32.73 1.68 10.47
C TRP A 183 -32.27 0.38 9.82
N ALA A 184 -32.73 0.10 8.60
CA ALA A 184 -32.38 -1.11 7.87
C ALA A 184 -30.88 -1.18 7.54
N ASN A 185 -30.26 -0.05 7.19
CA ASN A 185 -28.83 0.04 6.94
C ASN A 185 -28.00 -0.29 8.19
N LEU A 186 -28.39 0.21 9.37
CA LEU A 186 -27.74 -0.16 10.64
C LEU A 186 -27.81 -1.67 10.90
N ARG A 187 -28.95 -2.29 10.63
CA ARG A 187 -29.13 -3.74 10.76
C ARG A 187 -28.32 -4.53 9.74
N MET A 188 -28.28 -4.09 8.49
CA MET A 188 -27.48 -4.72 7.44
C MET A 188 -25.98 -4.66 7.75
N LYS A 189 -25.46 -3.55 8.28
CA LYS A 189 -24.04 -3.41 8.65
C LYS A 189 -23.56 -4.57 9.53
N ALA A 190 -24.32 -5.02 10.50
CA ALA A 190 -23.95 -6.14 11.37
C ALA A 190 -23.84 -7.46 10.58
N VAL A 191 -24.81 -7.74 9.70
CA VAL A 191 -24.80 -8.96 8.89
C VAL A 191 -23.67 -8.94 7.85
N PHE A 192 -23.40 -7.79 7.24
CA PHE A 192 -22.26 -7.63 6.33
C PHE A 192 -20.92 -7.79 7.05
N ALA A 193 -20.80 -7.27 8.28
CA ALA A 193 -19.59 -7.43 9.09
C ALA A 193 -19.33 -8.91 9.44
N GLU A 194 -20.37 -9.65 9.84
CA GLU A 194 -20.28 -11.09 10.07
C GLU A 194 -19.81 -11.83 8.81
N ASN A 195 -20.42 -11.54 7.66
CA ASN A 195 -20.04 -12.15 6.39
C ASN A 195 -18.59 -11.85 6.01
N ARG A 196 -18.08 -10.63 6.29
CA ARG A 196 -16.69 -10.25 6.06
C ARG A 196 -15.71 -11.04 6.93
N ILE A 197 -16.06 -11.31 8.17
CA ILE A 197 -15.27 -12.17 9.06
C ILE A 197 -15.22 -13.60 8.52
N LYS A 198 -16.35 -14.14 8.05
CA LYS A 198 -16.40 -15.51 7.51
C LYS A 198 -15.59 -15.67 6.23
N ILE A 199 -15.67 -14.72 5.28
CA ILE A 199 -14.85 -14.77 4.06
C ILE A 199 -13.36 -14.58 4.37
N SER A 200 -12.99 -13.77 5.36
CA SER A 200 -11.60 -13.67 5.82
C SER A 200 -11.08 -15.01 6.33
N GLY A 201 -11.90 -15.77 7.07
CA GLY A 201 -11.56 -17.13 7.50
C GLY A 201 -11.33 -18.11 6.33
N VAL A 202 -12.14 -18.01 5.27
CA VAL A 202 -11.93 -18.80 4.04
C VAL A 202 -10.61 -18.41 3.36
N ASN A 203 -10.34 -17.10 3.23
CA ASN A 203 -9.11 -16.61 2.61
C ASN A 203 -7.86 -17.07 3.37
N SER A 204 -7.83 -16.95 4.71
CA SER A 204 -6.70 -17.44 5.52
C SER A 204 -6.48 -18.94 5.34
N ARG A 205 -7.57 -19.72 5.25
CA ARG A 205 -7.47 -21.16 5.03
C ARG A 205 -6.93 -21.51 3.64
N LEU A 206 -7.33 -20.75 2.62
CA LEU A 206 -6.81 -20.89 1.27
C LEU A 206 -5.31 -20.52 1.21
N GLU A 207 -4.92 -19.41 1.83
CA GLU A 207 -3.54 -18.96 1.90
C GLU A 207 -2.65 -20.04 2.56
N ASP A 208 -3.04 -20.56 3.73
CA ASP A 208 -2.33 -21.63 4.43
C ASP A 208 -2.18 -22.89 3.56
N SER A 209 -3.27 -23.35 2.93
CA SER A 209 -3.27 -24.57 2.13
C SER A 209 -2.45 -24.42 0.84
N LEU A 210 -2.50 -23.24 0.18
CA LEU A 210 -1.74 -22.97 -1.03
C LEU A 210 -0.26 -22.77 -0.73
N ALA A 211 0.08 -22.02 0.30
CA ALA A 211 1.46 -21.83 0.75
C ALA A 211 2.07 -23.17 1.21
N GLY A 212 1.28 -23.98 1.92
CA GLY A 212 1.66 -25.32 2.40
C GLY A 212 1.48 -26.44 1.37
N SER A 213 1.20 -26.17 0.10
CA SER A 213 0.83 -27.19 -0.89
C SER A 213 1.84 -28.33 -1.04
N ARG A 214 3.14 -28.03 -0.95
CA ARG A 214 4.20 -29.07 -0.95
C ARG A 214 4.09 -30.00 0.25
N VAL A 215 3.78 -29.47 1.42
CA VAL A 215 3.59 -30.26 2.65
C VAL A 215 2.34 -31.12 2.50
N VAL A 216 1.22 -30.55 2.08
CA VAL A 216 -0.03 -31.28 1.82
C VAL A 216 0.22 -32.45 0.88
N LYS A 217 0.95 -32.24 -0.22
CA LYS A 217 1.29 -33.27 -1.19
C LYS A 217 2.24 -34.33 -0.64
N SER A 218 3.27 -33.93 0.10
CA SER A 218 4.26 -34.89 0.65
C SER A 218 3.66 -35.82 1.72
N PHE A 219 2.61 -35.39 2.41
CA PHE A 219 1.90 -36.19 3.41
C PHE A 219 0.60 -36.82 2.91
N ALA A 220 0.25 -36.68 1.61
CA ALA A 220 -1.02 -37.12 1.03
C ALA A 220 -2.25 -36.66 1.84
N ALA A 221 -2.20 -35.41 2.34
CA ALA A 221 -3.17 -34.87 3.29
C ALA A 221 -4.29 -34.05 2.60
N GLU A 222 -4.52 -34.23 1.28
CA GLU A 222 -5.50 -33.48 0.50
C GLU A 222 -6.92 -33.60 1.06
N ASP A 223 -7.31 -34.79 1.52
CA ASP A 223 -8.65 -34.99 2.07
C ASP A 223 -8.86 -34.31 3.42
N LEU A 224 -7.79 -34.13 4.21
CA LEU A 224 -7.82 -33.33 5.43
C LEU A 224 -8.04 -31.85 5.08
N GLU A 225 -7.28 -31.33 4.13
CA GLU A 225 -7.41 -29.92 3.73
C GLU A 225 -8.75 -29.63 3.04
N ARG A 226 -9.28 -30.58 2.23
CA ARG A 226 -10.63 -30.46 1.66
C ARG A 226 -11.72 -30.37 2.74
N ARG A 227 -11.62 -31.15 3.82
CA ARG A 227 -12.58 -31.07 4.94
C ARG A 227 -12.50 -29.71 5.62
N LYS A 228 -11.30 -29.27 6.00
CA LYS A 228 -11.10 -27.96 6.64
C LYS A 228 -11.62 -26.79 5.78
N PHE A 229 -11.36 -26.85 4.47
CA PHE A 229 -11.87 -25.83 3.54
C PHE A 229 -13.39 -25.88 3.47
N ARG A 230 -14.00 -27.08 3.36
CA ARG A 230 -15.46 -27.25 3.30
C ARG A 230 -16.14 -26.64 4.52
N ASP A 231 -15.66 -26.95 5.73
CA ASP A 231 -16.23 -26.41 6.97
C ASP A 231 -16.23 -24.86 6.98
N SER A 232 -15.12 -24.25 6.57
CA SER A 232 -15.01 -22.79 6.48
C SER A 232 -15.92 -22.22 5.38
N ASN A 233 -16.00 -22.88 4.22
CA ASN A 233 -16.82 -22.47 3.09
C ASN A 233 -18.32 -22.60 3.40
N ASP A 234 -18.74 -23.66 4.09
CA ASP A 234 -20.13 -23.85 4.51
C ASP A 234 -20.56 -22.78 5.53
N ALA A 235 -19.68 -22.46 6.50
CA ALA A 235 -19.92 -21.36 7.43
C ALA A 235 -20.04 -20.00 6.73
N TYR A 236 -19.24 -19.78 5.68
CA TYR A 236 -19.36 -18.60 4.83
C TYR A 236 -20.68 -18.61 4.03
N LEU A 237 -21.04 -19.74 3.41
CA LEU A 237 -22.29 -19.87 2.65
C LEU A 237 -23.51 -19.57 3.52
N ASP A 238 -23.56 -20.09 4.75
CA ASP A 238 -24.63 -19.79 5.71
C ASP A 238 -24.70 -18.30 6.04
N SER A 239 -23.55 -17.68 6.30
CA SER A 239 -23.47 -16.24 6.56
C SER A 239 -23.94 -15.43 5.34
N LYS A 240 -23.51 -15.82 4.14
CA LYS A 240 -23.90 -15.18 2.87
C LYS A 240 -25.40 -15.33 2.60
N THR A 241 -25.97 -16.48 2.93
CA THR A 241 -27.41 -16.73 2.81
C THR A 241 -28.21 -15.81 3.75
N ARG A 242 -27.75 -15.63 4.99
CA ARG A 242 -28.37 -14.65 5.92
C ARG A 242 -28.24 -13.22 5.39
N MET A 243 -27.08 -12.87 4.83
CA MET A 243 -26.85 -11.56 4.22
C MET A 243 -27.81 -11.31 3.06
N TYR A 244 -27.95 -12.25 2.12
CA TYR A 244 -28.87 -12.10 0.99
C TYR A 244 -30.33 -12.09 1.41
N ARG A 245 -30.71 -12.82 2.48
CA ARG A 245 -32.05 -12.72 3.05
C ARG A 245 -32.36 -11.32 3.57
N ALA A 246 -31.43 -10.74 4.32
CA ALA A 246 -31.57 -9.37 4.83
C ALA A 246 -31.63 -8.34 3.69
N MET A 247 -30.78 -8.51 2.67
CA MET A 247 -30.77 -7.67 1.47
C MET A 247 -32.07 -7.80 0.67
N GLY A 248 -32.60 -9.03 0.49
CA GLY A 248 -33.87 -9.27 -0.17
C GLY A 248 -35.05 -8.63 0.57
N GLN A 249 -35.10 -8.76 1.89
CA GLN A 249 -36.11 -8.10 2.73
C GLN A 249 -36.06 -6.57 2.60
N TYR A 250 -34.86 -6.00 2.64
CA TYR A 250 -34.64 -4.57 2.45
C TYR A 250 -35.13 -4.10 1.08
N GLN A 251 -34.69 -4.76 0.00
CA GLN A 251 -35.06 -4.39 -1.37
C GLN A 251 -36.58 -4.51 -1.63
N ALA A 252 -37.19 -5.58 -1.13
CA ALA A 252 -38.62 -5.79 -1.25
C ALA A 252 -39.42 -4.71 -0.49
N ALA A 253 -38.97 -4.36 0.74
CA ALA A 253 -39.64 -3.32 1.53
C ALA A 253 -39.54 -1.94 0.86
N ILE A 254 -38.35 -1.55 0.37
CA ILE A 254 -38.18 -0.30 -0.40
C ILE A 254 -39.07 -0.26 -1.64
N SER A 255 -39.10 -1.35 -2.41
CA SER A 255 -39.96 -1.47 -3.60
C SER A 255 -41.46 -1.34 -3.25
N ALA A 256 -41.91 -2.00 -2.17
CA ALA A 256 -43.29 -1.91 -1.70
C ALA A 256 -43.64 -0.48 -1.22
N MET A 257 -42.72 0.18 -0.48
CA MET A 257 -42.94 1.55 -0.03
C MET A 257 -43.00 2.55 -1.19
N MET A 258 -42.14 2.37 -2.22
CA MET A 258 -42.22 3.17 -3.45
C MET A 258 -43.50 2.92 -4.25
N GLY A 259 -43.94 1.68 -4.35
CA GLY A 259 -45.26 1.33 -4.93
C GLY A 259 -46.39 1.97 -4.13
N GLY A 260 -46.32 1.93 -2.82
CA GLY A 260 -47.29 2.60 -1.93
C GLY A 260 -47.31 4.12 -2.13
N LEU A 261 -46.15 4.73 -2.27
CA LEU A 261 -46.01 6.17 -2.56
C LEU A 261 -46.72 6.53 -3.87
N ASN A 262 -46.48 5.81 -4.96
CA ASN A 262 -47.14 6.01 -6.24
C ASN A 262 -48.66 5.81 -6.14
N THR A 263 -49.11 4.82 -5.35
CA THR A 263 -50.53 4.56 -5.12
C THR A 263 -51.20 5.73 -4.36
N VAL A 264 -50.53 6.24 -3.30
CA VAL A 264 -51.07 7.39 -2.55
C VAL A 264 -51.20 8.60 -3.43
N ILE A 265 -50.24 8.88 -4.31
CA ILE A 265 -50.29 10.01 -5.24
C ILE A 265 -51.43 9.86 -6.22
N LEU A 266 -51.59 8.66 -6.81
CA LEU A 266 -52.66 8.41 -7.77
C LEU A 266 -54.03 8.57 -7.12
N VAL A 267 -54.25 7.96 -5.95
CA VAL A 267 -55.55 7.98 -5.27
C VAL A 267 -55.87 9.36 -4.71
N MET A 268 -54.91 9.98 -3.97
CA MET A 268 -55.13 11.28 -3.36
C MET A 268 -55.14 12.40 -4.42
N GLY A 269 -54.27 12.32 -5.44
CA GLY A 269 -54.27 13.24 -6.57
C GLY A 269 -55.58 13.17 -7.36
N GLY A 270 -56.08 11.96 -7.64
CA GLY A 270 -57.39 11.76 -8.25
C GLY A 270 -58.56 12.35 -7.42
N TRP A 271 -58.51 12.21 -6.10
CA TRP A 271 -59.49 12.83 -5.19
C TRP A 271 -59.41 14.36 -5.19
N LEU A 272 -58.19 14.95 -5.25
CA LEU A 272 -57.97 16.40 -5.35
C LEU A 272 -58.46 16.95 -6.71
N ILE A 273 -58.27 16.17 -7.80
CA ILE A 273 -58.79 16.49 -9.12
C ILE A 273 -60.33 16.51 -9.10
N ALA A 274 -60.95 15.49 -8.50
CA ALA A 274 -62.41 15.44 -8.38
C ALA A 274 -62.99 16.62 -7.55
N LYS A 275 -62.20 17.17 -6.62
CA LYS A 275 -62.54 18.42 -5.87
C LYS A 275 -62.21 19.70 -6.61
N GLY A 276 -61.68 19.66 -7.80
CA GLY A 276 -61.26 20.86 -8.54
C GLY A 276 -60.04 21.60 -7.96
N GLN A 277 -59.27 20.93 -7.08
CA GLN A 277 -58.07 21.49 -6.41
C GLN A 277 -56.76 21.18 -7.13
N MET A 278 -56.84 20.38 -8.18
CA MET A 278 -55.69 19.90 -8.95
C MET A 278 -56.12 19.52 -10.37
N GLU A 279 -55.23 19.57 -11.33
CA GLU A 279 -55.46 19.12 -12.69
C GLU A 279 -54.74 17.81 -13.01
N ALA A 280 -55.13 17.11 -14.09
CA ALA A 280 -54.49 15.85 -14.50
C ALA A 280 -53.00 16.04 -14.87
N ALA A 281 -52.64 17.20 -15.44
CA ALA A 281 -51.26 17.60 -15.73
C ALA A 281 -50.40 17.68 -14.47
N ASP A 282 -50.99 18.13 -13.36
CA ASP A 282 -50.29 18.18 -12.06
C ASP A 282 -49.94 16.80 -11.52
N LEU A 283 -50.90 15.82 -11.68
CA LEU A 283 -50.68 14.46 -11.26
C LEU A 283 -49.51 13.81 -12.01
N ALA A 284 -49.44 14.02 -13.34
CA ALA A 284 -48.29 13.56 -14.14
C ALA A 284 -46.98 14.20 -13.67
N THR A 285 -47.01 15.50 -13.34
CA THR A 285 -45.85 16.23 -12.81
C THR A 285 -45.37 15.65 -11.48
N TYR A 286 -46.29 15.33 -10.54
CA TYR A 286 -45.94 14.64 -9.29
C TYR A 286 -45.28 13.29 -9.54
N ALA A 287 -45.81 12.49 -10.47
CA ALA A 287 -45.24 11.16 -10.81
C ALA A 287 -43.79 11.28 -11.35
N LEU A 288 -43.51 12.30 -12.16
CA LEU A 288 -42.18 12.53 -12.68
C LEU A 288 -41.19 12.95 -11.57
N TYR A 289 -41.56 13.89 -10.71
CA TYR A 289 -40.69 14.30 -9.60
C TYR A 289 -40.40 13.19 -8.63
N ILE A 290 -41.34 12.30 -8.39
CA ILE A 290 -41.11 11.16 -7.50
C ILE A 290 -40.12 10.17 -8.08
N SER A 291 -40.17 9.92 -9.39
CA SER A 291 -39.15 9.06 -10.02
C SER A 291 -37.73 9.65 -9.87
N MET A 292 -37.60 10.97 -9.75
CA MET A 292 -36.34 11.67 -9.52
C MET A 292 -35.80 11.52 -8.09
N PHE A 293 -36.62 11.21 -7.08
CA PHE A 293 -36.15 11.07 -5.70
C PHE A 293 -35.42 9.75 -5.43
N THR A 294 -35.72 8.70 -6.18
CA THR A 294 -35.21 7.36 -5.90
C THR A 294 -33.70 7.29 -6.02
N THR A 295 -33.15 7.85 -7.07
CA THR A 295 -31.71 7.81 -7.35
C THR A 295 -30.88 8.62 -6.34
N PRO A 296 -31.19 9.90 -6.06
CA PRO A 296 -30.48 10.67 -5.05
C PRO A 296 -30.49 10.03 -3.65
N ILE A 297 -31.65 9.47 -3.23
CA ILE A 297 -31.75 8.84 -1.92
C ILE A 297 -30.85 7.60 -1.83
N THR A 298 -30.83 6.75 -2.85
CA THR A 298 -29.96 5.58 -2.90
C THR A 298 -28.47 5.97 -2.98
N ASN A 299 -28.14 6.97 -3.77
CA ASN A 299 -26.77 7.46 -3.91
C ASN A 299 -26.22 8.02 -2.60
N ILE A 300 -26.98 8.83 -1.86
CA ILE A 300 -26.56 9.37 -0.55
C ILE A 300 -26.26 8.23 0.44
N LEU A 301 -27.04 7.14 0.41
CA LEU A 301 -26.84 6.01 1.31
C LEU A 301 -25.60 5.20 0.98
N THR A 302 -25.37 4.87 -0.29
CA THR A 302 -24.16 4.16 -0.74
C THR A 302 -22.92 5.02 -0.55
N PHE A 303 -23.03 6.32 -0.83
CA PHE A 303 -21.94 7.28 -0.61
C PHE A 303 -21.50 7.35 0.85
N THR A 304 -22.42 7.19 1.82
CA THR A 304 -22.06 7.18 3.24
C THR A 304 -21.06 6.07 3.58
N GLU A 305 -21.19 4.89 2.98
CA GLU A 305 -20.24 3.79 3.20
C GLU A 305 -18.88 4.09 2.57
N THR A 306 -18.87 4.56 1.32
CA THR A 306 -17.63 4.92 0.61
C THR A 306 -16.90 6.06 1.33
N CYS A 307 -17.63 7.06 1.80
CA CYS A 307 -17.08 8.17 2.59
C CYS A 307 -16.42 7.68 3.90
N GLN A 308 -17.02 6.71 4.61
CA GLN A 308 -16.41 6.14 5.81
C GLN A 308 -15.10 5.41 5.50
N LYS A 309 -15.03 4.65 4.40
CA LYS A 309 -13.81 3.98 3.95
C LYS A 309 -12.72 5.01 3.59
N ALA A 310 -13.10 6.03 2.80
CA ALA A 310 -12.19 7.10 2.42
C ALA A 310 -11.65 7.89 3.61
N ILE A 311 -12.50 8.22 4.60
CA ILE A 311 -12.05 8.89 5.84
C ILE A 311 -11.06 8.00 6.61
N ALA A 312 -11.33 6.71 6.73
CA ALA A 312 -10.42 5.77 7.39
C ALA A 312 -9.10 5.64 6.63
N GLY A 313 -9.14 5.51 5.30
CA GLY A 313 -7.97 5.51 4.43
C GLY A 313 -7.17 6.81 4.55
N PHE A 314 -7.84 7.96 4.53
CA PHE A 314 -7.19 9.25 4.66
C PHE A 314 -6.52 9.47 6.02
N ARG A 315 -7.09 8.91 7.10
CA ARG A 315 -6.41 8.89 8.41
C ARG A 315 -5.12 8.09 8.34
N ARG A 316 -5.15 6.85 7.81
CA ARG A 316 -3.94 6.01 7.65
C ARG A 316 -2.90 6.69 6.77
N PHE A 317 -3.32 7.37 5.70
CA PHE A 317 -2.46 8.18 4.86
C PHE A 317 -1.78 9.30 5.64
N CYS A 318 -2.53 10.09 6.40
CA CYS A 318 -1.99 11.15 7.25
C CYS A 318 -1.09 10.61 8.37
N ASP A 319 -1.44 9.47 8.97
CA ASP A 319 -0.62 8.83 10.02
C ASP A 319 0.78 8.50 9.51
N VAL A 320 0.90 8.04 8.26
CA VAL A 320 2.22 7.80 7.64
C VAL A 320 2.97 9.10 7.39
N LEU A 321 2.31 10.11 6.81
CA LEU A 321 2.95 11.41 6.55
C LEU A 321 3.42 12.12 7.82
N ASP A 322 2.74 11.88 8.95
CA ASP A 322 3.07 12.46 10.25
C ASP A 322 4.08 11.62 11.06
N THR A 323 4.34 10.38 10.61
CA THR A 323 5.35 9.54 11.24
C THR A 323 6.73 10.12 10.94
N ARG A 324 7.47 10.42 12.00
CA ARG A 324 8.87 10.80 11.86
C ARG A 324 9.71 9.54 11.77
N PRO A 325 10.70 9.50 10.87
CA PRO A 325 11.69 8.44 10.89
C PRO A 325 12.37 8.37 12.26
N ASP A 326 12.64 7.16 12.75
CA ASP A 326 13.37 6.98 14.01
C ASP A 326 14.84 7.46 13.88
N ILE A 327 15.35 7.53 12.64
CA ILE A 327 16.70 7.94 12.31
C ILE A 327 16.63 9.06 11.28
N GLU A 328 17.14 10.22 11.66
CA GLU A 328 17.26 11.40 10.78
C GLU A 328 18.70 11.95 10.85
N ASP A 329 19.13 12.58 9.77
CA ASP A 329 20.41 13.30 9.77
C ASP A 329 20.28 14.55 10.62
N LYS A 330 21.32 14.85 11.40
CA LYS A 330 21.38 16.10 12.16
C LYS A 330 21.40 17.30 11.19
N PRO A 331 20.74 18.41 11.52
CA PRO A 331 20.80 19.60 10.68
C PRO A 331 22.25 20.04 10.43
N GLY A 332 22.65 20.07 9.15
CA GLY A 332 24.01 20.42 8.77
C GLY A 332 25.06 19.33 9.00
N ALA A 333 24.63 18.07 9.15
CA ALA A 333 25.56 16.94 9.26
C ALA A 333 26.53 16.92 8.06
N PRO A 334 27.85 16.81 8.28
CA PRO A 334 28.83 16.68 7.21
C PRO A 334 28.74 15.30 6.55
N ASP A 335 29.29 15.18 5.36
CA ASP A 335 29.51 13.86 4.75
C ASP A 335 30.65 13.14 5.46
N LEU A 336 30.55 11.82 5.60
CA LEU A 336 31.57 10.95 6.14
C LEU A 336 32.81 11.01 5.23
N ALA A 337 33.94 11.36 5.81
CA ALA A 337 35.25 11.34 5.15
C ALA A 337 36.02 10.11 5.62
N VAL A 338 36.07 9.07 4.80
CA VAL A 338 36.85 7.86 5.10
C VAL A 338 38.25 8.03 4.58
N SER A 339 39.23 8.05 5.52
CA SER A 339 40.67 8.14 5.23
C SER A 339 41.35 6.78 5.27
N GLU A 340 41.11 6.03 6.33
CA GLU A 340 41.74 4.73 6.59
C GLU A 340 40.69 3.63 6.68
N GLY A 341 39.48 3.96 7.13
CA GLY A 341 38.38 3.02 7.32
C GLY A 341 38.48 2.20 8.59
N ALA A 342 39.15 2.71 9.63
CA ALA A 342 39.16 2.09 10.94
C ALA A 342 37.78 2.22 11.62
N ILE A 343 37.30 1.14 12.26
CA ILE A 343 35.98 1.10 12.87
C ILE A 343 36.11 0.81 14.36
N CYS A 344 35.39 1.57 15.21
CA CYS A 344 35.36 1.33 16.64
C CYS A 344 33.91 1.31 17.16
N TYR A 345 33.57 0.25 17.89
CA TYR A 345 32.38 0.15 18.72
C TYR A 345 32.79 0.33 20.16
N GLN A 346 32.18 1.26 20.88
CA GLN A 346 32.54 1.60 22.27
C GLN A 346 31.28 1.49 23.16
N ASP A 347 31.29 0.55 24.11
CA ASP A 347 30.21 0.24 25.05
C ASP A 347 28.82 0.24 24.37
N VAL A 348 28.71 -0.39 23.20
CA VAL A 348 27.48 -0.36 22.40
C VAL A 348 26.42 -1.24 23.02
N ARG A 349 25.23 -0.65 23.27
CA ARG A 349 24.01 -1.36 23.70
C ARG A 349 22.89 -1.13 22.72
N PHE A 350 22.17 -2.20 22.42
CA PHE A 350 21.07 -2.14 21.46
C PHE A 350 19.98 -3.19 21.74
N ALA A 351 18.73 -2.78 21.53
CA ALA A 351 17.57 -3.69 21.43
C ALA A 351 16.64 -3.25 20.30
N TYR A 352 16.04 -4.25 19.64
CA TYR A 352 14.99 -3.97 18.66
C TYR A 352 13.72 -3.45 19.34
N ALA A 353 12.97 -2.61 18.63
CA ALA A 353 11.69 -2.10 19.11
C ALA A 353 10.69 -3.25 19.35
N GLY A 354 10.17 -3.36 20.58
CA GLY A 354 9.27 -4.44 20.99
C GLY A 354 9.93 -5.72 21.47
N GLY A 355 11.28 -5.79 21.53
CA GLY A 355 12.03 -6.92 22.10
C GLY A 355 12.12 -6.88 23.63
N GLU A 356 12.19 -8.05 24.27
CA GLU A 356 12.31 -8.21 25.72
C GLU A 356 13.77 -8.12 26.22
N GLY A 357 14.50 -7.05 25.88
CA GLY A 357 15.86 -6.82 26.38
C GLY A 357 16.90 -6.51 25.32
N ASP A 358 18.12 -6.22 25.77
CA ASP A 358 19.22 -5.85 24.89
C ASP A 358 19.77 -7.07 24.14
N VAL A 359 19.86 -6.93 22.82
CA VAL A 359 20.51 -7.90 21.92
C VAL A 359 22.03 -7.70 21.92
N ILE A 360 22.49 -6.45 22.03
CA ILE A 360 23.89 -6.09 22.21
C ILE A 360 24.02 -5.44 23.60
N ARG A 361 24.98 -5.91 24.41
CA ARG A 361 25.05 -5.63 25.85
C ARG A 361 26.41 -5.06 26.28
N GLY A 362 26.84 -3.94 25.72
CA GLY A 362 28.15 -3.36 25.98
C GLY A 362 29.21 -4.00 25.10
N LEU A 363 29.07 -3.83 23.79
CA LEU A 363 30.01 -4.34 22.80
C LEU A 363 31.16 -3.33 22.64
N ASP A 364 32.38 -3.80 22.93
CA ASP A 364 33.65 -3.12 22.59
C ASP A 364 34.34 -3.90 21.48
N LEU A 365 34.59 -3.23 20.32
CA LEU A 365 35.22 -3.87 19.18
C LEU A 365 35.95 -2.83 18.33
N ASP A 366 37.28 -2.96 18.25
CA ASP A 366 38.12 -2.15 17.37
C ASP A 366 38.55 -2.97 16.16
N ILE A 367 38.37 -2.42 14.97
CA ILE A 367 38.75 -2.99 13.68
C ILE A 367 39.73 -2.03 13.01
N ARG A 368 40.92 -2.50 12.71
CA ARG A 368 41.96 -1.68 12.08
C ARG A 368 41.67 -1.47 10.60
N SER A 369 42.27 -0.40 10.07
CA SER A 369 42.25 -0.15 8.63
C SER A 369 42.72 -1.36 7.83
N GLY A 370 41.95 -1.76 6.83
CA GLY A 370 42.26 -2.89 5.93
C GLY A 370 42.21 -4.26 6.57
N GLU A 371 41.81 -4.40 7.83
CA GLU A 371 41.70 -5.66 8.55
C GLU A 371 40.39 -6.39 8.20
N THR A 372 40.47 -7.71 8.09
CA THR A 372 39.30 -8.59 7.95
C THR A 372 39.00 -9.29 9.26
N ILE A 373 37.87 -8.93 9.88
CA ILE A 373 37.39 -9.57 11.12
C ILE A 373 36.25 -10.55 10.82
N ALA A 374 36.38 -11.77 11.35
CA ALA A 374 35.34 -12.77 11.31
C ALA A 374 34.53 -12.82 12.62
N LEU A 375 33.24 -12.51 12.57
CA LEU A 375 32.30 -12.71 13.68
C LEU A 375 31.81 -14.15 13.70
N VAL A 376 32.03 -14.84 14.82
CA VAL A 376 31.68 -16.24 15.03
C VAL A 376 30.87 -16.38 16.32
N GLY A 377 30.01 -17.38 16.43
CA GLY A 377 29.23 -17.64 17.64
C GLY A 377 27.85 -18.23 17.35
N PRO A 378 27.08 -18.57 18.39
CA PRO A 378 25.78 -19.21 18.25
C PRO A 378 24.77 -18.28 17.52
N SER A 379 23.70 -18.88 17.00
CA SER A 379 22.55 -18.14 16.50
C SER A 379 21.96 -17.29 17.63
N GLY A 380 21.62 -16.04 17.35
CA GLY A 380 21.13 -15.09 18.36
C GLY A 380 22.25 -14.38 19.17
N GLY A 381 23.54 -14.69 18.94
CA GLY A 381 24.67 -14.04 19.64
C GLY A 381 24.93 -12.58 19.30
N GLY A 382 24.13 -11.94 18.41
CA GLY A 382 24.23 -10.52 18.08
C GLY A 382 25.05 -10.18 16.82
N LYS A 383 25.60 -11.16 16.10
CA LYS A 383 26.48 -10.96 14.92
C LYS A 383 25.84 -10.11 13.83
N SER A 384 24.66 -10.50 13.32
CA SER A 384 23.96 -9.75 12.27
C SER A 384 23.48 -8.39 12.75
N THR A 385 23.14 -8.26 14.03
CA THR A 385 22.80 -6.98 14.65
C THR A 385 24.00 -6.04 14.65
N THR A 386 25.19 -6.52 15.05
CA THR A 386 26.43 -5.74 15.02
C THR A 386 26.72 -5.21 13.61
N CYS A 387 26.57 -6.06 12.58
CA CYS A 387 26.73 -5.66 11.19
C CYS A 387 25.66 -4.65 10.73
N SER A 388 24.42 -4.75 11.23
CA SER A 388 23.33 -3.83 10.85
C SER A 388 23.42 -2.45 11.51
N LEU A 389 24.14 -2.34 12.64
CA LEU A 389 24.34 -1.07 13.33
C LEU A 389 25.37 -0.18 12.61
N LEU A 390 26.37 -0.75 11.93
CA LEU A 390 27.43 0.02 11.25
C LEU A 390 26.91 0.94 10.14
N PRO A 391 26.04 0.48 9.20
CA PRO A 391 25.42 1.36 8.20
C PRO A 391 24.28 2.22 8.76
N ARG A 392 24.12 2.24 10.09
CA ARG A 392 23.08 2.97 10.78
C ARG A 392 21.68 2.62 10.26
N PHE A 393 21.37 1.30 10.17
CA PHE A 393 20.02 0.85 9.93
C PHE A 393 19.16 1.00 11.19
N TYR A 394 19.82 0.96 12.34
CA TYR A 394 19.27 1.23 13.66
C TYR A 394 20.26 2.09 14.44
N ASP A 395 19.78 2.95 15.34
CA ASP A 395 20.61 3.71 16.25
C ASP A 395 20.85 2.94 17.56
N VAL A 396 22.06 3.04 18.10
CA VAL A 396 22.42 2.45 19.39
C VAL A 396 21.68 3.13 20.54
N ARG A 397 21.36 2.39 21.59
CA ARG A 397 20.78 2.96 22.82
C ARG A 397 21.80 3.68 23.66
N GLU A 398 22.96 3.05 23.84
CA GLU A 398 24.10 3.56 24.59
C GLU A 398 25.38 3.26 23.83
N GLY A 399 26.45 3.98 24.14
CA GLY A 399 27.71 3.85 23.45
C GLY A 399 27.79 4.59 22.12
N SER A 400 28.81 4.29 21.33
CA SER A 400 29.03 4.90 20.02
C SER A 400 29.66 3.94 19.03
N ILE A 401 29.43 4.19 17.74
CA ILE A 401 30.12 3.53 16.63
C ILE A 401 30.78 4.61 15.80
N THR A 402 32.07 4.48 15.59
CA THR A 402 32.84 5.48 14.83
C THR A 402 33.56 4.85 13.65
N ILE A 403 33.74 5.62 12.57
CA ILE A 403 34.57 5.31 11.42
C ILE A 403 35.61 6.43 11.33
N ASP A 404 36.91 6.08 11.42
CA ASP A 404 38.00 7.05 11.48
C ASP A 404 37.76 8.16 12.55
N GLY A 405 37.24 7.78 13.71
CA GLY A 405 36.90 8.66 14.81
C GLY A 405 35.65 9.52 14.63
N GLN A 406 34.95 9.42 13.50
CA GLN A 406 33.68 10.12 13.24
C GLN A 406 32.49 9.23 13.64
N ASP A 407 31.66 9.71 14.59
CA ASP A 407 30.47 8.97 15.00
C ASP A 407 29.48 8.87 13.83
N VAL A 408 28.97 7.66 13.56
CA VAL A 408 28.01 7.38 12.46
C VAL A 408 26.71 8.18 12.60
N ARG A 409 26.40 8.71 13.80
CA ARG A 409 25.23 9.55 14.06
C ARG A 409 25.44 11.03 13.70
N ASP A 410 26.68 11.44 13.48
CA ASP A 410 27.05 12.83 13.24
C ASP A 410 27.32 13.15 11.77
N VAL A 411 27.25 12.15 10.91
CA VAL A 411 27.44 12.25 9.46
C VAL A 411 26.14 11.96 8.71
N THR A 412 26.08 12.35 7.42
CA THR A 412 24.89 12.04 6.60
C THR A 412 24.78 10.54 6.35
N GLN A 413 23.56 9.98 6.47
CA GLN A 413 23.29 8.57 6.19
C GLN A 413 23.69 8.17 4.75
N LYS A 414 23.54 9.11 3.81
CA LYS A 414 23.89 8.90 2.41
C LYS A 414 25.39 8.62 2.25
N SER A 415 26.26 9.49 2.79
CA SER A 415 27.72 9.32 2.69
C SER A 415 28.19 8.07 3.45
N LEU A 416 27.63 7.83 4.64
CA LEU A 416 27.90 6.63 5.44
C LEU A 416 27.59 5.36 4.63
N ARG A 417 26.38 5.25 4.09
CA ARG A 417 25.97 4.07 3.31
C ARG A 417 26.70 3.96 1.98
N GLN A 418 27.10 5.06 1.37
CA GLN A 418 27.97 5.04 0.17
C GLN A 418 29.35 4.45 0.47
N SER A 419 29.90 4.69 1.65
CA SER A 419 31.20 4.19 2.08
C SER A 419 31.20 2.72 2.53
N ILE A 420 30.04 2.09 2.67
CA ILE A 420 29.89 0.71 3.13
C ILE A 420 29.28 -0.17 2.02
N GLY A 421 29.94 -1.26 1.68
CA GLY A 421 29.42 -2.30 0.79
C GLY A 421 28.87 -3.46 1.59
N LEU A 422 27.59 -3.81 1.38
CA LEU A 422 26.92 -4.90 2.07
C LEU A 422 26.59 -6.03 1.10
N VAL A 423 27.06 -7.23 1.38
CA VAL A 423 26.68 -8.47 0.71
C VAL A 423 25.86 -9.29 1.69
N GLN A 424 24.53 -9.37 1.45
CA GLN A 424 23.58 -10.04 2.33
C GLN A 424 23.48 -11.54 2.02
N GLN A 425 23.03 -12.31 3.01
CA GLN A 425 22.72 -13.74 2.87
C GLN A 425 21.59 -13.96 1.85
N ASP A 426 20.47 -13.29 2.02
CA ASP A 426 19.33 -13.32 1.10
C ASP A 426 19.46 -12.18 0.07
N VAL A 427 19.95 -12.53 -1.11
CA VAL A 427 20.13 -11.54 -2.18
C VAL A 427 18.80 -11.17 -2.80
N TYR A 428 18.46 -9.88 -2.74
CA TYR A 428 17.34 -9.32 -3.46
C TYR A 428 17.77 -8.76 -4.83
N LEU A 429 17.15 -9.27 -5.90
CA LEU A 429 17.27 -8.72 -7.25
C LEU A 429 15.96 -8.07 -7.64
N PHE A 430 16.03 -6.85 -8.16
CA PHE A 430 14.88 -6.14 -8.71
C PHE A 430 14.46 -6.78 -10.04
N ASP A 431 13.17 -6.76 -10.33
CA ASP A 431 12.67 -7.17 -11.65
C ASP A 431 13.18 -6.18 -12.71
N GLY A 432 14.05 -6.67 -13.58
CA GLY A 432 14.77 -5.90 -14.58
C GLY A 432 15.84 -6.76 -15.24
N THR A 433 16.78 -6.12 -15.94
CA THR A 433 17.89 -6.82 -16.58
C THR A 433 19.04 -7.10 -15.59
N ILE A 434 19.96 -7.98 -15.97
CA ILE A 434 21.19 -8.22 -15.20
C ILE A 434 22.02 -6.93 -15.13
N ALA A 435 22.12 -6.20 -16.26
CA ALA A 435 22.83 -4.92 -16.31
C ALA A 435 22.26 -3.90 -15.30
N GLU A 436 20.93 -3.70 -15.28
CA GLU A 436 20.26 -2.80 -14.33
C GLU A 436 20.51 -3.22 -12.89
N ASN A 437 20.49 -4.52 -12.62
CA ASN A 437 20.76 -5.05 -11.28
C ASN A 437 22.20 -4.82 -10.82
N ILE A 438 23.20 -4.90 -11.71
CA ILE A 438 24.60 -4.58 -11.38
C ILE A 438 24.77 -3.06 -11.23
N ALA A 439 24.19 -2.27 -12.17
CA ALA A 439 24.25 -0.82 -12.17
C ALA A 439 23.63 -0.18 -10.93
N TYR A 440 22.79 -0.91 -10.17
CA TYR A 440 22.23 -0.43 -8.90
C TYR A 440 23.31 0.00 -7.89
N GLY A 441 24.52 -0.57 -7.98
CA GLY A 441 25.68 -0.13 -7.17
C GLY A 441 26.18 1.28 -7.50
N ARG A 442 26.06 1.68 -8.78
CA ARG A 442 26.39 3.02 -9.31
C ARG A 442 25.57 3.25 -10.60
N PRO A 443 24.42 3.96 -10.52
CA PRO A 443 23.49 4.10 -11.66
C PRO A 443 24.08 4.72 -12.93
N ASP A 444 25.09 5.59 -12.78
CA ASP A 444 25.74 6.31 -13.89
C ASP A 444 26.93 5.52 -14.51
N ALA A 445 27.07 4.24 -14.15
CA ALA A 445 28.17 3.42 -14.66
C ALA A 445 28.01 3.09 -16.15
N SER A 446 29.11 3.12 -16.87
CA SER A 446 29.16 2.70 -18.26
C SER A 446 28.98 1.19 -18.42
N ALA A 447 28.55 0.75 -19.61
CA ALA A 447 28.43 -0.68 -19.91
C ALA A 447 29.76 -1.44 -19.76
N GLN A 448 30.90 -0.76 -19.94
CA GLN A 448 32.23 -1.36 -19.75
C GLN A 448 32.49 -1.60 -18.26
N GLU A 449 32.21 -0.63 -17.40
CA GLU A 449 32.40 -0.77 -15.95
C GLU A 449 31.50 -1.86 -15.35
N ILE A 450 30.27 -2.00 -15.88
CA ILE A 450 29.35 -3.09 -15.51
C ILE A 450 29.96 -4.45 -15.89
N ARG A 451 30.54 -4.58 -17.10
CA ARG A 451 31.22 -5.81 -17.55
C ARG A 451 32.45 -6.11 -16.69
N ASP A 452 33.23 -5.10 -16.36
CA ASP A 452 34.42 -5.28 -15.52
C ASP A 452 34.05 -5.72 -14.10
N ALA A 453 33.01 -5.15 -13.52
CA ALA A 453 32.45 -5.59 -12.23
C ALA A 453 31.94 -7.04 -12.28
N ALA A 454 31.27 -7.42 -13.37
CA ALA A 454 30.79 -8.79 -13.57
C ALA A 454 31.94 -9.80 -13.72
N ARG A 455 33.05 -9.45 -14.41
CA ARG A 455 34.25 -10.29 -14.50
C ARG A 455 34.88 -10.51 -13.12
N ARG A 456 35.08 -9.45 -12.36
CA ARG A 456 35.62 -9.53 -10.99
C ARG A 456 34.73 -10.36 -10.05
N ALA A 457 33.42 -10.34 -10.27
CA ALA A 457 32.47 -11.17 -9.54
C ALA A 457 32.35 -12.60 -10.10
N ASN A 458 33.18 -13.02 -11.04
CA ASN A 458 33.17 -14.35 -11.69
C ASN A 458 31.79 -14.74 -12.26
N ILE A 459 31.02 -13.77 -12.82
CA ILE A 459 29.68 -14.01 -13.40
C ILE A 459 29.60 -13.67 -14.89
N ALA A 460 30.64 -13.02 -15.46
CA ALA A 460 30.63 -12.54 -16.85
C ALA A 460 30.42 -13.67 -17.87
N ASP A 461 31.15 -14.77 -17.74
CA ASP A 461 31.06 -15.92 -18.68
C ASP A 461 29.64 -16.50 -18.71
N PHE A 462 29.01 -16.59 -17.55
CA PHE A 462 27.59 -17.00 -17.45
C PHE A 462 26.68 -16.02 -18.18
N ILE A 463 26.84 -14.71 -17.94
CA ILE A 463 26.00 -13.66 -18.54
C ILE A 463 26.18 -13.65 -20.06
N GLU A 464 27.42 -13.71 -20.54
CA GLU A 464 27.77 -13.69 -21.98
C GLU A 464 27.31 -14.97 -22.72
N GLY A 465 27.10 -16.07 -21.98
CA GLY A 465 26.52 -17.31 -22.51
C GLY A 465 25.00 -17.29 -22.62
N LEU A 466 24.30 -16.25 -22.07
CA LEU A 466 22.86 -16.13 -22.21
C LEU A 466 22.46 -15.51 -23.56
N PRO A 467 21.30 -15.87 -24.13
CA PRO A 467 20.85 -15.33 -25.42
C PRO A 467 20.83 -13.80 -25.49
N ASP A 468 20.41 -13.14 -24.43
CA ASP A 468 20.29 -11.69 -24.35
C ASP A 468 21.44 -11.05 -23.53
N GLY A 469 22.43 -11.85 -23.09
CA GLY A 469 23.57 -11.38 -22.33
C GLY A 469 23.18 -10.55 -21.13
N TYR A 470 23.74 -9.36 -21.01
CA TYR A 470 23.46 -8.42 -19.91
C TYR A 470 22.02 -7.86 -19.90
N GLU A 471 21.31 -7.92 -21.04
CA GLU A 471 19.91 -7.50 -21.15
C GLU A 471 18.92 -8.60 -20.73
N THR A 472 19.43 -9.77 -20.32
CA THR A 472 18.59 -10.86 -19.82
C THR A 472 17.83 -10.44 -18.58
N ARG A 473 16.50 -10.60 -18.59
CA ARG A 473 15.62 -10.31 -17.44
C ARG A 473 15.71 -11.39 -16.37
N VAL A 474 15.93 -10.96 -15.13
CA VAL A 474 16.10 -11.85 -13.98
C VAL A 474 14.77 -12.37 -13.42
N GLY A 475 13.64 -11.68 -13.71
CA GLY A 475 12.31 -11.96 -13.15
C GLY A 475 12.18 -11.55 -11.69
N GLU A 476 10.97 -11.69 -11.15
CA GLU A 476 10.67 -11.30 -9.77
C GLU A 476 11.63 -11.99 -8.78
N ARG A 477 12.33 -11.17 -7.96
CA ARG A 477 13.35 -11.61 -6.99
C ARG A 477 14.44 -12.52 -7.61
N GLY A 478 14.68 -12.38 -8.91
CA GLY A 478 15.66 -13.22 -9.59
C GLY A 478 15.26 -14.70 -9.70
N ALA A 479 13.97 -15.03 -9.84
CA ALA A 479 13.45 -16.39 -9.84
C ALA A 479 14.08 -17.29 -10.95
N ARG A 480 14.68 -16.69 -11.98
CA ARG A 480 15.31 -17.41 -13.11
C ARG A 480 16.78 -17.75 -12.86
N LEU A 481 17.35 -17.33 -11.73
CA LEU A 481 18.76 -17.49 -11.42
C LEU A 481 18.97 -18.44 -10.23
N SER A 482 20.08 -19.19 -10.25
CA SER A 482 20.51 -19.98 -9.10
C SER A 482 20.96 -19.07 -7.95
N GLY A 483 21.02 -19.60 -6.72
CA GLY A 483 21.51 -18.87 -5.54
C GLY A 483 22.90 -18.29 -5.76
N GLY A 484 23.83 -19.06 -6.33
CA GLY A 484 25.19 -18.61 -6.62
C GLY A 484 25.29 -17.54 -7.71
N GLN A 485 24.38 -17.56 -8.69
CA GLN A 485 24.30 -16.52 -9.71
C GLN A 485 23.78 -15.21 -9.10
N LYS A 486 22.73 -15.26 -8.29
CA LYS A 486 22.23 -14.08 -7.55
C LYS A 486 23.33 -13.46 -6.69
N GLN A 487 24.04 -14.31 -5.94
CA GLN A 487 25.11 -13.87 -5.03
C GLN A 487 26.22 -13.15 -5.80
N ARG A 488 26.68 -13.71 -6.94
CA ARG A 488 27.71 -13.08 -7.77
C ARG A 488 27.25 -11.77 -8.41
N ILE A 489 25.97 -11.63 -8.75
CA ILE A 489 25.39 -10.33 -9.19
C ILE A 489 25.41 -9.31 -8.05
N ALA A 490 25.08 -9.72 -6.81
CA ALA A 490 25.17 -8.84 -5.65
C ALA A 490 26.61 -8.41 -5.37
N ILE A 491 27.56 -9.32 -5.52
CA ILE A 491 29.00 -9.01 -5.40
C ILE A 491 29.45 -8.03 -6.50
N ALA A 492 28.96 -8.21 -7.75
CA ALA A 492 29.23 -7.29 -8.85
C ALA A 492 28.70 -5.87 -8.55
N ARG A 493 27.54 -5.73 -7.90
CA ARG A 493 27.04 -4.42 -7.39
C ARG A 493 28.05 -3.74 -6.47
N VAL A 494 28.65 -4.52 -5.54
CA VAL A 494 29.59 -3.97 -4.56
C VAL A 494 30.95 -3.66 -5.22
N PHE A 495 31.41 -4.47 -6.19
CA PHE A 495 32.58 -4.12 -6.99
C PHE A 495 32.41 -2.80 -7.75
N LEU A 496 31.24 -2.61 -8.36
CA LEU A 496 30.91 -1.39 -9.09
C LEU A 496 30.81 -0.17 -8.18
N LYS A 497 30.25 -0.33 -6.99
CA LYS A 497 30.17 0.70 -5.95
C LYS A 497 31.55 1.09 -5.38
N ASN A 498 32.47 0.12 -5.26
CA ASN A 498 33.85 0.28 -4.80
C ASN A 498 34.03 0.96 -3.43
N PRO A 499 33.35 0.52 -2.37
CA PRO A 499 33.40 1.17 -1.06
C PRO A 499 34.68 0.77 -0.29
N PRO A 500 35.16 1.64 0.65
CA PRO A 500 36.32 1.32 1.50
C PRO A 500 36.03 0.30 2.62
N ILE A 501 34.77 0.16 3.03
CA ILE A 501 34.35 -0.73 4.11
C ILE A 501 33.39 -1.78 3.57
N LEU A 502 33.52 -3.03 4.01
CA LEU A 502 32.71 -4.15 3.57
C LEU A 502 32.06 -4.89 4.74
N ILE A 503 30.84 -5.33 4.51
CA ILE A 503 30.11 -6.24 5.40
C ILE A 503 29.65 -7.45 4.59
N PHE A 504 30.06 -8.66 5.01
CA PHE A 504 29.62 -9.91 4.40
C PHE A 504 28.78 -10.69 5.40
N ASP A 505 27.49 -10.84 5.11
CA ASP A 505 26.58 -11.61 5.95
C ASP A 505 26.31 -12.97 5.29
N GLU A 506 26.96 -14.03 5.79
CA GLU A 506 26.78 -15.43 5.42
C GLU A 506 26.65 -15.74 3.90
N ALA A 507 27.47 -15.07 3.09
CA ALA A 507 27.33 -15.03 1.64
C ALA A 507 27.42 -16.37 0.88
N THR A 508 27.56 -17.55 1.57
CA THR A 508 27.84 -18.84 0.92
C THR A 508 27.02 -20.03 1.44
N SER A 509 26.06 -19.83 2.34
CA SER A 509 25.42 -20.94 3.12
C SER A 509 24.56 -21.93 2.32
N ALA A 510 24.12 -21.60 1.10
CA ALA A 510 23.19 -22.41 0.30
C ALA A 510 23.70 -22.76 -1.10
N LEU A 511 25.04 -22.73 -1.33
CA LEU A 511 25.63 -22.87 -2.65
C LEU A 511 26.23 -24.28 -2.86
N ASP A 512 26.23 -24.75 -4.10
CA ASP A 512 27.02 -25.90 -4.52
C ASP A 512 28.53 -25.58 -4.48
N ASN A 513 29.37 -26.60 -4.38
CA ASN A 513 30.83 -26.44 -4.20
C ASN A 513 31.53 -25.59 -5.26
N GLU A 514 31.07 -25.60 -6.52
CA GLU A 514 31.68 -24.81 -7.61
C GLU A 514 31.29 -23.35 -7.48
N SER A 515 30.00 -23.06 -7.32
CA SER A 515 29.48 -21.71 -7.05
C SER A 515 30.08 -21.10 -5.78
N GLU A 516 30.26 -21.91 -4.72
CA GLU A 516 30.89 -21.49 -3.47
C GLU A 516 32.32 -21.03 -3.68
N ARG A 517 33.15 -21.81 -4.42
CA ARG A 517 34.53 -21.42 -4.73
C ARG A 517 34.61 -20.10 -5.53
N ALA A 518 33.74 -19.94 -6.53
CA ALA A 518 33.69 -18.73 -7.34
C ALA A 518 33.27 -17.51 -6.50
N VAL A 519 32.26 -17.64 -5.65
CA VAL A 519 31.83 -16.59 -4.71
C VAL A 519 32.93 -16.25 -3.72
N GLN A 520 33.57 -17.26 -3.11
CA GLN A 520 34.68 -17.06 -2.15
C GLN A 520 35.87 -16.33 -2.78
N ALA A 521 36.25 -16.71 -4.01
CA ALA A 521 37.32 -16.03 -4.75
C ALA A 521 36.97 -14.54 -4.98
N SER A 522 35.75 -14.24 -5.41
CA SER A 522 35.28 -12.88 -5.63
C SER A 522 35.22 -12.06 -4.33
N LEU A 523 34.78 -12.65 -3.20
CA LEU A 523 34.76 -11.98 -1.91
C LEU A 523 36.19 -11.71 -1.39
N SER A 524 37.12 -12.66 -1.59
CA SER A 524 38.52 -12.48 -1.20
C SER A 524 39.20 -11.36 -2.02
N GLU A 525 38.93 -11.29 -3.33
CA GLU A 525 39.39 -10.18 -4.16
C GLU A 525 38.79 -8.84 -3.71
N LEU A 526 37.47 -8.84 -3.42
CA LEU A 526 36.78 -7.65 -3.00
C LEU A 526 37.31 -7.10 -1.65
N ALA A 527 37.69 -7.98 -0.72
CA ALA A 527 38.19 -7.62 0.60
C ALA A 527 39.62 -7.02 0.57
N GLN A 528 40.42 -7.26 -0.48
CA GLN A 528 41.80 -6.79 -0.53
C GLN A 528 41.92 -5.28 -0.33
N GLY A 529 42.70 -4.86 0.69
CA GLY A 529 42.96 -3.47 1.02
C GLY A 529 41.75 -2.72 1.56
N ARG A 530 40.72 -3.41 2.06
CA ARG A 530 39.51 -2.81 2.64
C ARG A 530 39.23 -3.37 4.01
N THR A 531 38.68 -2.53 4.89
CA THR A 531 38.21 -2.98 6.20
C THR A 531 36.97 -3.82 6.03
N THR A 532 37.02 -5.07 6.50
CA THR A 532 35.97 -6.05 6.21
C THR A 532 35.47 -6.72 7.49
N LEU A 533 34.14 -6.69 7.68
CA LEU A 533 33.43 -7.40 8.74
C LEU A 533 32.66 -8.55 8.13
N VAL A 534 32.96 -9.80 8.56
CA VAL A 534 32.37 -11.01 7.98
C VAL A 534 31.65 -11.79 9.03
N ILE A 535 30.37 -12.12 8.84
CA ILE A 535 29.69 -13.15 9.62
C ILE A 535 30.05 -14.51 9.02
N ALA A 536 30.85 -15.25 9.75
CA ALA A 536 31.46 -16.46 9.24
C ALA A 536 30.76 -17.72 9.76
N HIS A 537 30.21 -18.50 8.82
CA HIS A 537 29.64 -19.84 9.02
C HIS A 537 30.45 -20.95 8.33
N ARG A 538 31.51 -20.57 7.58
CA ARG A 538 32.38 -21.50 6.87
C ARG A 538 33.80 -21.45 7.41
N LEU A 539 34.42 -22.62 7.48
CA LEU A 539 35.77 -22.76 8.00
C LEU A 539 36.82 -22.00 7.19
N SER A 540 36.66 -21.97 5.86
CA SER A 540 37.54 -21.22 4.97
C SER A 540 37.51 -19.73 5.25
N THR A 541 36.35 -19.15 5.47
CA THR A 541 36.17 -17.75 5.81
C THR A 541 36.78 -17.41 7.18
N ILE A 542 36.61 -18.29 8.16
CA ILE A 542 37.15 -18.11 9.51
C ILE A 542 38.68 -18.15 9.50
N LYS A 543 39.29 -19.09 8.75
CA LYS A 543 40.75 -19.26 8.71
C LYS A 543 41.47 -18.14 7.95
N ASN A 544 40.80 -17.50 7.01
CA ASN A 544 41.39 -16.45 6.19
C ASN A 544 41.20 -15.04 6.77
N ALA A 545 40.51 -14.91 7.90
CA ALA A 545 40.36 -13.65 8.62
C ALA A 545 41.65 -13.32 9.40
N ASP A 546 42.00 -12.04 9.45
CA ASP A 546 43.13 -11.55 10.23
C ASP A 546 42.87 -11.74 11.72
N GLU A 547 41.65 -11.56 12.14
CA GLU A 547 41.22 -11.77 13.51
C GLU A 547 39.80 -12.36 13.57
N ILE A 548 39.56 -13.22 14.56
CA ILE A 548 38.27 -13.85 14.86
C ILE A 548 37.75 -13.25 16.16
N VAL A 549 36.50 -12.82 16.13
CA VAL A 549 35.76 -12.32 17.30
C VAL A 549 34.59 -13.26 17.58
N THR A 550 34.64 -13.90 18.74
CA THR A 550 33.56 -14.79 19.18
C THR A 550 32.54 -13.98 19.97
N MET A 551 31.29 -14.01 19.51
CA MET A 551 30.16 -13.33 20.15
C MET A 551 29.25 -14.31 20.85
N GLU A 552 28.95 -14.04 22.13
CA GLU A 552 28.00 -14.81 22.96
C GLU A 552 27.15 -13.80 23.76
N ASP A 553 25.84 -13.98 23.77
CA ASP A 553 24.88 -13.13 24.50
C ASP A 553 25.02 -11.63 24.26
N GLY A 554 25.39 -11.24 23.04
CA GLY A 554 25.52 -9.83 22.64
C GLY A 554 26.81 -9.15 23.10
N GLN A 555 27.83 -9.91 23.49
CA GLN A 555 29.14 -9.44 23.92
C GLN A 555 30.26 -10.19 23.21
N VAL A 556 31.46 -9.59 23.19
CA VAL A 556 32.69 -10.29 22.76
C VAL A 556 33.14 -11.21 23.87
N SER A 557 33.17 -12.51 23.62
CA SER A 557 33.67 -13.50 24.59
C SER A 557 35.14 -13.83 24.41
N GLU A 558 35.62 -13.92 23.17
CA GLU A 558 37.02 -14.20 22.83
C GLU A 558 37.43 -13.47 21.56
N ARG A 559 38.74 -13.12 21.49
CA ARG A 559 39.32 -12.46 20.33
C ARG A 559 40.75 -13.00 20.09
N GLY A 560 41.12 -13.22 18.83
CA GLY A 560 42.44 -13.71 18.41
C GLY A 560 42.43 -14.44 17.08
N THR A 561 43.55 -15.00 16.68
CA THR A 561 43.69 -15.80 15.46
C THR A 561 43.08 -17.21 15.65
N HIS A 562 42.85 -17.94 14.57
CA HIS A 562 42.33 -19.31 14.58
C HIS A 562 43.15 -20.23 15.50
N GLU A 563 44.46 -20.17 15.41
CA GLU A 563 45.36 -21.04 16.18
C GLU A 563 45.38 -20.67 17.67
N GLU A 564 45.41 -19.38 17.98
CA GLU A 564 45.38 -18.89 19.37
C GLU A 564 44.10 -19.29 20.09
N LEU A 565 42.94 -19.11 19.42
CA LEU A 565 41.64 -19.41 19.99
C LEU A 565 41.41 -20.91 20.15
N LEU A 566 41.93 -21.74 19.25
CA LEU A 566 41.93 -23.21 19.44
C LEU A 566 42.80 -23.63 20.61
N ALA A 567 43.99 -23.02 20.78
CA ALA A 567 44.90 -23.32 21.88
C ALA A 567 44.30 -22.92 23.25
N LYS A 568 43.54 -21.80 23.31
CA LYS A 568 42.80 -21.35 24.51
C LYS A 568 41.75 -22.37 24.97
N ASN A 569 41.27 -23.22 24.06
CA ASN A 569 40.23 -24.23 24.30
C ASN A 569 38.95 -23.69 24.95
N GLY A 570 38.59 -22.45 24.63
CA GLY A 570 37.45 -21.71 25.15
C GLY A 570 36.17 -21.85 24.33
N THR A 571 35.37 -20.78 24.29
CA THR A 571 34.07 -20.73 23.56
C THR A 571 34.25 -20.96 22.07
N TYR A 572 35.26 -20.33 21.43
CA TYR A 572 35.59 -20.58 20.03
C TYR A 572 35.91 -22.02 19.73
N ALA A 573 36.80 -22.64 20.50
CA ALA A 573 37.19 -24.03 20.29
C ALA A 573 36.02 -25.01 20.48
N ARG A 574 35.11 -24.74 21.43
CA ARG A 574 33.86 -25.47 21.63
C ARG A 574 32.97 -25.36 20.39
N TYR A 575 32.74 -24.11 19.90
CA TYR A 575 31.91 -23.84 18.72
C TYR A 575 32.51 -24.47 17.46
N TYR A 576 33.81 -24.33 17.26
CA TYR A 576 34.52 -24.96 16.15
C TYR A 576 34.37 -26.49 16.13
N ARG A 577 34.50 -27.16 17.27
CA ARG A 577 34.30 -28.61 17.37
C ARG A 577 32.88 -29.02 17.07
N MET A 578 31.90 -28.32 17.57
CA MET A 578 30.48 -28.60 17.28
C MET A 578 30.15 -28.43 15.79
N GLN A 579 30.67 -27.41 15.13
CA GLN A 579 30.29 -27.07 13.76
C GLN A 579 31.13 -27.79 12.68
N PHE A 580 32.40 -28.09 12.95
CA PHE A 580 33.37 -28.55 11.94
C PHE A 580 34.10 -29.84 12.27
N ALA A 581 34.07 -30.36 13.50
CA ALA A 581 34.79 -31.56 13.90
C ALA A 581 33.94 -32.83 13.80
N GLU A 582 32.62 -32.76 13.88
CA GLU A 582 31.73 -33.93 13.73
C GLU A 582 31.68 -34.49 12.31
N GLY A 583 32.11 -33.76 11.29
CA GLY A 583 32.18 -34.23 9.90
C GLY A 583 33.29 -35.21 9.57
N LYS A 584 34.16 -35.60 10.53
CA LYS A 584 35.25 -36.56 10.31
C LYS A 584 34.98 -37.99 10.82
N THR A 585 33.82 -38.25 11.41
CA THR A 585 33.55 -39.57 12.06
C THR A 585 32.76 -40.54 11.18
N GLU A 586 32.32 -40.16 9.97
CA GLU A 586 31.60 -41.06 9.04
C GLU A 586 32.42 -41.55 7.84
N ALA A 587 33.74 -41.39 7.84
CA ALA A 587 34.62 -41.98 6.84
C ALA A 587 35.60 -42.98 7.49
N ARG A 588 35.08 -44.07 8.09
CA ARG A 588 35.81 -45.32 8.33
C ARG A 588 34.92 -46.52 8.07
#